data_94aef5fe258f8dfd7c7b98079f32419d
#
_entry.id   94aef5fe258f8dfd7c7b98079f32419d
#
_cell.length_a   1.000
_cell.length_b   1.000
_cell.length_c   1.000
_cell.angle_alpha   90.00
_cell.angle_beta   90.00
_cell.angle_gamma   90.00
#
_symmetry.space_group_name_H-M   'P 1'
#
loop_
_entity.id
_entity.type
_entity.pdbx_description
1 polymer ?
#
loop_
_entity_poly.entity_id
_entity_poly.type
_entity_poly.pdbx_seq_one_letter_code
_entity_poly.pdbx_strand_id
1 'polypeptide(L)'
;RGAKSEYVYISDGKPHVLSPKFTYYGYRYAKVTGVHQLTLDSFVGVAYYSDVHPVSTMVTGDEKLNQLLSNIRWGQKSNFVDVPTDCPQRDERMGWTGDTQVFAATACYLTDACAFYEKYLYDMQKEQNKRGGCVPDTIPAFYMRGGCCVWGDAATILPWTLYLFYGDVNILRTALPSMRAWVDYIAAVDGDTHHWRKVFHFGDWLALDHPSGRADEVRGGTDEGFIADAYYYNSARLVAKAAAVLGDAATEAAYQKRAERILSDLQQEYFCLLYTSDAADDKA
;
A
#
# COMPACT_ATOMS: atom_id res chain seq x y z
N ARG A 1 -0.48 3.19 21.86
CA ARG A 1 -1.81 2.96 21.31
C ARG A 1 -2.80 2.85 22.46
N GLY A 2 -3.91 3.55 22.41
CA GLY A 2 -4.77 3.79 23.55
C GLY A 2 -6.19 3.26 23.42
N ALA A 3 -6.60 2.77 22.26
CA ALA A 3 -7.94 2.23 22.08
C ALA A 3 -8.11 0.92 22.84
N LYS A 4 -9.21 0.82 23.58
CA LYS A 4 -9.57 -0.38 24.33
C LYS A 4 -10.39 -1.31 23.45
N SER A 5 -9.93 -2.54 23.27
CA SER A 5 -10.71 -3.62 22.63
C SER A 5 -11.72 -4.18 23.63
N GLU A 6 -12.72 -3.36 23.97
CA GLU A 6 -13.70 -3.64 25.03
C GLU A 6 -15.10 -3.26 24.54
N TYR A 7 -16.07 -4.12 24.84
CA TYR A 7 -17.48 -3.88 24.62
C TYR A 7 -18.22 -4.01 25.95
N VAL A 8 -18.86 -2.94 26.37
CA VAL A 8 -19.62 -2.89 27.64
C VAL A 8 -21.09 -2.78 27.34
N TYR A 9 -21.88 -3.66 27.95
CA TYR A 9 -23.32 -3.66 27.83
C TYR A 9 -23.96 -3.59 29.24
N ILE A 10 -24.92 -2.68 29.44
CA ILE A 10 -25.71 -2.56 30.64
C ILE A 10 -27.05 -3.23 30.37
N SER A 11 -27.31 -4.36 31.04
CA SER A 11 -28.52 -5.15 30.86
C SER A 11 -29.74 -4.46 31.46
N ASP A 12 -30.88 -4.56 30.78
CA ASP A 12 -32.21 -4.18 31.28
C ASP A 12 -32.96 -5.37 31.90
N GLY A 13 -32.27 -6.50 32.08
CA GLY A 13 -32.85 -7.73 32.67
C GLY A 13 -33.62 -8.60 31.65
N LYS A 14 -33.61 -8.24 30.36
CA LYS A 14 -34.27 -9.03 29.29
C LYS A 14 -33.24 -9.75 28.45
N PRO A 15 -33.66 -10.84 27.75
CA PRO A 15 -32.80 -11.49 26.76
C PRO A 15 -32.49 -10.56 25.58
N HIS A 16 -31.22 -10.46 25.20
CA HIS A 16 -30.75 -9.69 24.07
C HIS A 16 -29.73 -10.46 23.25
N VAL A 17 -29.74 -10.24 21.94
CA VAL A 17 -28.62 -10.56 21.07
C VAL A 17 -27.76 -9.32 20.93
N LEU A 18 -26.52 -9.40 21.41
CA LEU A 18 -25.60 -8.27 21.44
C LEU A 18 -24.65 -8.36 20.26
N SER A 19 -24.56 -7.27 19.51
CA SER A 19 -23.59 -7.10 18.43
C SER A 19 -23.05 -5.67 18.44
N PRO A 20 -21.72 -5.46 18.40
CA PRO A 20 -21.16 -4.13 18.24
C PRO A 20 -21.67 -3.49 16.95
N LYS A 21 -21.96 -2.17 16.98
CA LYS A 21 -22.36 -1.40 15.81
C LYS A 21 -21.31 -0.34 15.51
N PHE A 22 -21.03 -0.13 14.23
CA PHE A 22 -20.04 0.84 13.74
C PHE A 22 -18.61 0.63 14.26
N THR A 23 -18.29 -0.61 14.69
CA THR A 23 -16.96 -1.03 15.13
C THR A 23 -16.80 -2.53 14.95
N TYR A 24 -15.55 -2.98 14.91
CA TYR A 24 -15.20 -4.40 14.90
C TYR A 24 -13.88 -4.60 15.66
N TYR A 25 -13.57 -5.82 16.02
CA TYR A 25 -12.39 -6.18 16.80
C TYR A 25 -11.61 -7.30 16.09
N GLY A 26 -10.29 -7.12 15.97
CA GLY A 26 -9.38 -8.21 15.61
C GLY A 26 -8.87 -8.87 16.88
N TYR A 27 -9.20 -10.15 17.13
CA TYR A 27 -8.85 -10.86 18.36
C TYR A 27 -8.62 -12.34 18.14
N ARG A 28 -7.87 -12.97 19.03
CA ARG A 28 -7.75 -14.42 19.14
C ARG A 28 -8.54 -14.99 20.31
N TYR A 29 -8.73 -14.20 21.36
CA TYR A 29 -9.43 -14.59 22.59
C TYR A 29 -10.36 -13.47 23.02
N ALA A 30 -11.52 -13.83 23.52
CA ALA A 30 -12.48 -12.92 24.15
C ALA A 30 -12.67 -13.31 25.61
N LYS A 31 -12.57 -12.34 26.53
CA LYS A 31 -12.88 -12.52 27.94
C LYS A 31 -14.26 -11.89 28.21
N VAL A 32 -15.17 -12.68 28.74
CA VAL A 32 -16.51 -12.20 29.13
C VAL A 32 -16.62 -12.21 30.65
N THR A 33 -17.17 -11.15 31.20
CA THR A 33 -17.38 -11.00 32.64
C THR A 33 -18.79 -10.49 32.92
N GLY A 34 -19.30 -10.71 34.13
CA GLY A 34 -20.62 -10.22 34.58
C GLY A 34 -21.82 -11.01 34.05
N VAL A 35 -21.60 -12.16 33.41
CA VAL A 35 -22.66 -13.05 32.94
C VAL A 35 -22.46 -14.44 33.52
N HIS A 36 -23.54 -15.06 33.96
CA HIS A 36 -23.56 -16.42 34.48
C HIS A 36 -24.09 -17.39 33.40
N GLN A 37 -23.64 -18.63 33.48
CA GLN A 37 -24.12 -19.73 32.60
C GLN A 37 -23.93 -19.55 31.10
N LEU A 38 -22.76 -19.04 30.67
CA LEU A 38 -22.38 -18.99 29.26
C LEU A 38 -21.93 -20.36 28.75
N THR A 39 -22.37 -20.72 27.55
CA THR A 39 -21.89 -21.85 26.78
C THR A 39 -21.24 -21.35 25.49
N LEU A 40 -20.54 -22.24 24.75
CA LEU A 40 -19.98 -21.88 23.44
C LEU A 40 -21.08 -21.44 22.46
N ASP A 41 -22.27 -22.03 22.56
CA ASP A 41 -23.43 -21.66 21.72
C ASP A 41 -23.99 -20.26 22.02
N SER A 42 -23.55 -19.65 23.11
CA SER A 42 -23.90 -18.25 23.44
C SER A 42 -23.13 -17.25 22.56
N PHE A 43 -22.17 -17.69 21.73
CA PHE A 43 -21.32 -16.83 20.93
C PHE A 43 -21.35 -17.22 19.46
N VAL A 44 -21.44 -16.22 18.61
CA VAL A 44 -21.29 -16.38 17.17
C VAL A 44 -20.15 -15.44 16.71
N GLY A 45 -19.12 -16.02 16.11
CA GLY A 45 -18.06 -15.27 15.45
C GLY A 45 -18.56 -14.80 14.07
N VAL A 46 -18.57 -13.48 13.86
CA VAL A 46 -18.93 -12.88 12.57
C VAL A 46 -17.70 -12.30 11.92
N ALA A 47 -17.27 -12.87 10.78
CA ALA A 47 -16.23 -12.29 9.96
C ALA A 47 -16.81 -11.12 9.16
N TYR A 48 -16.16 -9.97 9.23
CA TYR A 48 -16.57 -8.73 8.57
C TYR A 48 -15.49 -8.27 7.59
N TYR A 49 -15.86 -8.13 6.31
CA TYR A 49 -14.94 -7.70 5.23
C TYR A 49 -15.74 -7.22 4.03
N SER A 50 -15.07 -6.45 3.14
CA SER A 50 -15.62 -6.04 1.84
C SER A 50 -15.85 -7.27 0.96
N ASP A 51 -16.97 -7.30 0.25
CA ASP A 51 -17.37 -8.45 -0.59
C ASP A 51 -16.53 -8.50 -1.88
N VAL A 52 -15.36 -9.09 -1.77
CA VAL A 52 -14.46 -9.37 -2.90
C VAL A 52 -14.48 -10.87 -3.22
N HIS A 53 -14.84 -11.21 -4.45
CA HIS A 53 -15.00 -12.61 -4.86
C HIS A 53 -13.65 -13.30 -5.10
N PRO A 54 -13.43 -14.53 -4.61
CA PRO A 54 -12.25 -15.31 -4.95
C PRO A 54 -12.17 -15.62 -6.45
N VAL A 55 -11.01 -15.37 -7.07
CA VAL A 55 -10.78 -15.67 -8.50
C VAL A 55 -9.78 -16.79 -8.72
N SER A 56 -9.11 -17.25 -7.69
CA SER A 56 -8.13 -18.32 -7.77
C SER A 56 -8.28 -19.34 -6.65
N THR A 57 -7.90 -20.57 -6.95
CA THR A 57 -7.70 -21.62 -5.96
C THR A 57 -6.38 -22.32 -6.26
N MET A 58 -5.59 -22.59 -5.22
CA MET A 58 -4.38 -23.38 -5.33
C MET A 58 -4.32 -24.38 -4.18
N VAL A 59 -4.05 -25.63 -4.52
CA VAL A 59 -3.80 -26.72 -3.58
C VAL A 59 -2.50 -27.39 -4.00
N THR A 60 -1.60 -27.60 -3.06
CA THR A 60 -0.28 -28.22 -3.28
C THR A 60 -0.16 -29.50 -2.46
N GLY A 61 0.87 -30.30 -2.75
CA GLY A 61 1.22 -31.46 -1.91
C GLY A 61 1.84 -31.11 -0.56
N ASP A 62 2.12 -29.84 -0.28
CA ASP A 62 2.70 -29.37 0.98
C ASP A 62 1.63 -28.68 1.84
N GLU A 63 1.30 -29.29 2.98
CA GLU A 63 0.28 -28.77 3.90
C GLU A 63 0.64 -27.43 4.50
N LYS A 64 1.93 -27.13 4.73
CA LYS A 64 2.37 -25.83 5.25
C LYS A 64 2.17 -24.71 4.23
N LEU A 65 2.42 -25.01 2.95
CA LEU A 65 2.16 -24.06 1.88
C LEU A 65 0.66 -23.82 1.71
N ASN A 66 -0.17 -24.85 1.80
CA ASN A 66 -1.63 -24.71 1.78
C ASN A 66 -2.13 -23.86 2.95
N GLN A 67 -1.54 -24.06 4.15
CA GLN A 67 -1.86 -23.24 5.32
C GLN A 67 -1.43 -21.78 5.12
N LEU A 68 -0.25 -21.53 4.53
CA LEU A 68 0.21 -20.17 4.21
C LEU A 68 -0.77 -19.46 3.26
N LEU A 69 -1.21 -20.13 2.19
CA LEU A 69 -2.20 -19.59 1.26
C LEU A 69 -3.53 -19.26 1.94
N SER A 70 -3.99 -20.13 2.84
CA SER A 70 -5.16 -19.85 3.67
C SER A 70 -4.98 -18.62 4.54
N ASN A 71 -3.82 -18.50 5.19
CA ASN A 71 -3.50 -17.35 6.04
C ASN A 71 -3.46 -16.04 5.24
N ILE A 72 -2.88 -16.04 4.03
CA ILE A 72 -2.85 -14.87 3.15
C ILE A 72 -4.27 -14.42 2.78
N ARG A 73 -5.15 -15.37 2.42
CA ARG A 73 -6.56 -15.07 2.11
C ARG A 73 -7.31 -14.47 3.29
N TRP A 74 -7.13 -15.02 4.48
CA TRP A 74 -7.73 -14.49 5.69
C TRP A 74 -7.11 -13.14 6.09
N GLY A 75 -5.82 -12.95 5.87
CA GLY A 75 -5.13 -11.66 6.03
C GLY A 75 -5.74 -10.60 5.14
N GLN A 76 -5.95 -10.90 3.84
CA GLN A 76 -6.64 -9.99 2.92
C GLN A 76 -8.05 -9.66 3.40
N LYS A 77 -8.87 -10.66 3.72
CA LYS A 77 -10.24 -10.44 4.19
C LYS A 77 -10.30 -9.55 5.43
N SER A 78 -9.43 -9.79 6.41
CA SER A 78 -9.40 -9.01 7.66
C SER A 78 -8.94 -7.57 7.47
N ASN A 79 -8.26 -7.27 6.36
CA ASN A 79 -7.76 -5.93 6.05
C ASN A 79 -8.55 -5.23 4.94
N PHE A 80 -9.37 -5.93 4.18
CA PHE A 80 -10.25 -5.32 3.18
C PHE A 80 -11.59 -4.95 3.80
N VAL A 81 -11.62 -3.80 4.48
CA VAL A 81 -12.80 -3.25 5.15
C VAL A 81 -12.98 -1.82 4.67
N ASP A 82 -13.73 -1.66 3.57
CA ASP A 82 -13.96 -0.41 2.84
C ASP A 82 -12.71 0.20 2.17
N VAL A 83 -11.58 0.13 2.85
CA VAL A 83 -10.24 0.46 2.34
C VAL A 83 -9.26 -0.66 2.67
N PRO A 84 -8.11 -0.77 1.96
CA PRO A 84 -7.09 -1.75 2.30
C PRO A 84 -6.33 -1.29 3.56
N THR A 85 -6.78 -1.77 4.73
CA THR A 85 -6.16 -1.40 6.01
C THR A 85 -4.87 -2.16 6.25
N ASP A 86 -3.95 -1.57 6.99
CA ASP A 86 -2.65 -2.16 7.34
C ASP A 86 -2.75 -3.29 8.37
N CYS A 87 -3.76 -3.25 9.22
CA CYS A 87 -3.91 -4.20 10.32
C CYS A 87 -5.36 -4.30 10.83
N PRO A 88 -5.83 -5.51 11.26
CA PRO A 88 -7.18 -5.67 11.82
C PRO A 88 -7.21 -5.60 13.35
N GLN A 89 -6.05 -5.78 14.06
CA GLN A 89 -6.01 -6.13 15.48
C GLN A 89 -5.67 -4.98 16.42
N ARG A 90 -5.39 -3.79 15.89
CA ARG A 90 -4.99 -2.64 16.71
C ARG A 90 -5.74 -1.38 16.28
N ASP A 91 -5.57 -0.31 17.01
CA ASP A 91 -6.23 0.99 16.82
C ASP A 91 -5.64 1.85 15.68
N GLU A 92 -4.87 1.27 14.77
CA GLU A 92 -4.40 1.91 13.53
C GLU A 92 -5.44 1.75 12.44
N ARG A 93 -5.50 0.61 11.77
CA ARG A 93 -6.52 0.23 10.77
C ARG A 93 -6.77 1.32 9.73
N MET A 94 -5.69 1.80 9.13
CA MET A 94 -5.71 2.86 8.11
C MET A 94 -5.39 2.31 6.73
N GLY A 95 -5.91 2.94 5.70
CA GLY A 95 -5.59 2.63 4.31
C GLY A 95 -4.22 3.17 3.91
N TRP A 96 -3.13 2.57 4.40
CA TRP A 96 -1.77 2.95 4.07
C TRP A 96 -1.46 2.70 2.60
N THR A 97 -1.00 3.72 1.91
CA THR A 97 -0.78 3.69 0.45
C THR A 97 0.41 2.81 0.07
N GLY A 98 1.45 2.77 0.89
CA GLY A 98 2.61 1.88 0.70
C GLY A 98 2.20 0.42 0.76
N ASP A 99 1.50 0.02 1.83
CA ASP A 99 0.97 -1.35 2.00
C ASP A 99 0.06 -1.74 0.86
N THR A 100 -0.81 -0.82 0.45
CA THR A 100 -1.76 -1.03 -0.64
C THR A 100 -1.05 -1.36 -1.95
N GLN A 101 -0.07 -0.56 -2.36
CA GLN A 101 0.59 -0.76 -3.65
C GLN A 101 1.45 -2.04 -3.68
N VAL A 102 2.09 -2.40 -2.57
CA VAL A 102 2.89 -3.63 -2.46
C VAL A 102 2.00 -4.87 -2.52
N PHE A 103 0.84 -4.84 -1.88
CA PHE A 103 -0.08 -5.99 -1.83
C PHE A 103 -1.00 -6.11 -3.05
N ALA A 104 -1.14 -5.06 -3.86
CA ALA A 104 -2.14 -4.98 -4.94
C ALA A 104 -2.12 -6.17 -5.90
N ALA A 105 -0.95 -6.58 -6.38
CA ALA A 105 -0.83 -7.73 -7.28
C ALA A 105 -1.27 -9.03 -6.59
N THR A 106 -0.87 -9.26 -5.34
CA THR A 106 -1.31 -10.41 -4.55
C THR A 106 -2.83 -10.43 -4.39
N ALA A 107 -3.43 -9.29 -4.10
CA ALA A 107 -4.88 -9.19 -3.99
C ALA A 107 -5.59 -9.57 -5.29
N CYS A 108 -5.11 -9.06 -6.44
CA CYS A 108 -5.68 -9.37 -7.75
C CYS A 108 -5.50 -10.85 -8.15
N TYR A 109 -4.45 -11.52 -7.69
CA TYR A 109 -4.32 -12.97 -7.89
C TYR A 109 -5.33 -13.78 -7.06
N LEU A 110 -5.72 -13.29 -5.91
CA LEU A 110 -6.58 -14.03 -4.98
C LEU A 110 -8.06 -13.74 -5.17
N THR A 111 -8.39 -12.50 -5.51
CA THR A 111 -9.79 -12.02 -5.56
C THR A 111 -9.99 -11.06 -6.73
N ASP A 112 -11.25 -10.88 -7.15
CA ASP A 112 -11.63 -9.74 -7.99
C ASP A 112 -11.65 -8.48 -7.14
N ALA A 113 -10.51 -7.82 -7.11
CA ALA A 113 -10.30 -6.60 -6.31
C ALA A 113 -10.46 -5.30 -7.13
N CYS A 114 -10.91 -5.38 -8.40
CA CYS A 114 -10.95 -4.23 -9.30
C CYS A 114 -11.77 -3.09 -8.71
N ALA A 115 -13.05 -3.31 -8.47
CA ALA A 115 -13.97 -2.28 -7.96
C ALA A 115 -13.55 -1.74 -6.58
N PHE A 116 -12.99 -2.61 -5.72
CA PHE A 116 -12.47 -2.22 -4.42
C PHE A 116 -11.30 -1.22 -4.56
N TYR A 117 -10.36 -1.49 -5.44
CA TYR A 117 -9.24 -0.60 -5.68
C TYR A 117 -9.60 0.63 -6.53
N GLU A 118 -10.57 0.55 -7.44
CA GLU A 118 -11.06 1.74 -8.16
C GLU A 118 -11.70 2.74 -7.18
N LYS A 119 -12.46 2.26 -6.20
CA LYS A 119 -12.99 3.12 -5.13
C LYS A 119 -11.84 3.76 -4.33
N TYR A 120 -10.83 2.99 -3.96
CA TYR A 120 -9.66 3.51 -3.24
C TYR A 120 -8.88 4.54 -4.06
N LEU A 121 -8.68 4.31 -5.35
CA LEU A 121 -8.07 5.28 -6.28
C LEU A 121 -8.89 6.57 -6.39
N TYR A 122 -10.20 6.47 -6.42
CA TYR A 122 -11.08 7.64 -6.41
C TYR A 122 -10.90 8.46 -5.14
N ASP A 123 -10.90 7.84 -3.99
CA ASP A 123 -10.68 8.51 -2.70
C ASP A 123 -9.28 9.15 -2.65
N MET A 124 -8.25 8.44 -3.10
CA MET A 124 -6.88 8.95 -3.21
C MET A 124 -6.82 10.21 -4.06
N GLN A 125 -7.44 10.22 -5.24
CA GLN A 125 -7.48 11.37 -6.12
C GLN A 125 -8.18 12.58 -5.47
N LYS A 126 -9.25 12.35 -4.71
CA LYS A 126 -9.95 13.41 -3.97
C LYS A 126 -9.07 14.04 -2.90
N GLU A 127 -8.32 13.24 -2.17
CA GLU A 127 -7.37 13.74 -1.17
C GLU A 127 -6.17 14.43 -1.81
N GLN A 128 -5.62 13.88 -2.88
CA GLN A 128 -4.50 14.43 -3.65
C GLN A 128 -4.84 15.83 -4.23
N ASN A 129 -6.04 15.98 -4.78
CA ASN A 129 -6.51 17.26 -5.36
C ASN A 129 -6.53 18.40 -4.34
N LYS A 130 -6.82 18.12 -3.07
CA LYS A 130 -6.80 19.11 -1.97
C LYS A 130 -5.36 19.50 -1.56
N ARG A 131 -4.35 18.78 -2.04
CA ARG A 131 -2.95 18.86 -1.59
C ARG A 131 -1.97 19.21 -2.71
N GLY A 132 -2.47 19.80 -3.81
CA GLY A 132 -1.61 20.23 -4.92
C GLY A 132 -0.84 19.09 -5.60
N GLY A 133 -1.40 17.89 -5.64
CA GLY A 133 -0.78 16.71 -6.26
C GLY A 133 -0.07 15.78 -5.26
N CYS A 134 0.14 16.20 -4.02
CA CYS A 134 0.72 15.37 -2.96
C CYS A 134 -0.22 14.21 -2.60
N VAL A 135 0.28 13.00 -2.66
CA VAL A 135 -0.44 11.79 -2.22
C VAL A 135 -0.22 11.60 -0.72
N PRO A 136 -1.30 11.52 0.09
CA PRO A 136 -1.18 11.22 1.51
C PRO A 136 -0.66 9.81 1.78
N ASP A 137 -0.04 9.60 2.93
CA ASP A 137 0.44 8.26 3.34
C ASP A 137 -0.72 7.30 3.64
N THR A 138 -1.89 7.82 3.99
CA THR A 138 -3.12 7.04 4.24
C THR A 138 -4.32 7.60 3.50
N ILE A 139 -5.23 6.74 3.07
CA ILE A 139 -6.51 7.10 2.43
C ILE A 139 -7.66 6.43 3.19
N PRO A 140 -8.61 7.19 3.73
CA PRO A 140 -8.64 8.65 3.83
C PRO A 140 -7.46 9.22 4.61
N ALA A 141 -7.10 10.47 4.32
CA ALA A 141 -6.00 11.14 4.98
C ALA A 141 -6.36 11.52 6.40
N PHE A 142 -5.79 10.84 7.36
CA PHE A 142 -5.99 11.10 8.79
C PHE A 142 -4.96 12.10 9.34
N TYR A 143 -3.73 12.01 8.87
CA TYR A 143 -2.64 12.93 9.22
C TYR A 143 -2.32 13.87 8.06
N MET A 144 -1.71 15.03 8.39
CA MET A 144 -1.21 15.98 7.38
C MET A 144 0.08 15.52 6.68
N ARG A 145 0.42 14.24 6.80
CA ARG A 145 1.59 13.64 6.17
C ARG A 145 1.27 13.15 4.76
N GLY A 146 2.30 13.10 3.95
CA GLY A 146 2.25 12.57 2.59
C GLY A 146 3.47 12.99 1.80
N GLY A 147 3.56 12.48 0.58
CA GLY A 147 4.62 12.85 -0.35
C GLY A 147 5.88 11.98 -0.24
N CYS A 148 5.94 10.98 0.62
CA CYS A 148 7.10 10.09 0.67
C CYS A 148 7.08 9.05 -0.46
N CYS A 149 8.28 8.63 -0.87
CA CYS A 149 8.45 7.56 -1.84
C CYS A 149 7.88 6.23 -1.32
N VAL A 150 7.57 5.31 -2.23
CA VAL A 150 6.85 4.06 -2.03
C VAL A 150 5.36 4.31 -1.71
N TRP A 151 5.05 5.12 -0.69
CA TRP A 151 3.66 5.42 -0.30
C TRP A 151 2.93 6.24 -1.35
N GLY A 152 3.46 7.40 -1.72
CA GLY A 152 2.84 8.26 -2.73
C GLY A 152 2.83 7.66 -4.13
N ASP A 153 3.77 6.77 -4.43
CA ASP A 153 3.86 6.07 -5.72
C ASP A 153 2.71 5.10 -5.98
N ALA A 154 1.88 4.82 -4.97
CA ALA A 154 0.61 4.13 -5.15
C ALA A 154 -0.27 4.79 -6.23
N ALA A 155 -0.19 6.11 -6.41
CA ALA A 155 -0.94 6.82 -7.45
C ALA A 155 -0.58 6.38 -8.88
N THR A 156 0.62 5.85 -9.09
CA THR A 156 1.09 5.38 -10.41
C THR A 156 1.12 3.85 -10.50
N ILE A 157 1.55 3.18 -9.43
CA ILE A 157 1.74 1.73 -9.42
C ILE A 157 0.40 0.99 -9.35
N LEU A 158 -0.53 1.43 -8.50
CA LEU A 158 -1.81 0.74 -8.34
C LEU A 158 -2.65 0.73 -9.62
N PRO A 159 -2.92 1.86 -10.31
CA PRO A 159 -3.70 1.82 -11.55
C PRO A 159 -3.01 1.03 -12.67
N TRP A 160 -1.67 1.07 -12.74
CA TRP A 160 -0.93 0.26 -13.70
C TRP A 160 -1.07 -1.23 -13.39
N THR A 161 -0.97 -1.63 -12.13
CA THR A 161 -1.20 -3.01 -11.69
C THR A 161 -2.60 -3.48 -12.06
N LEU A 162 -3.63 -2.70 -11.78
CA LEU A 162 -5.01 -3.04 -12.14
C LEU A 162 -5.17 -3.19 -13.66
N TYR A 163 -4.59 -2.29 -14.44
CA TYR A 163 -4.61 -2.41 -15.90
C TYR A 163 -3.97 -3.73 -16.38
N LEU A 164 -2.85 -4.14 -15.79
CA LEU A 164 -2.18 -5.39 -16.16
C LEU A 164 -3.04 -6.64 -15.83
N PHE A 165 -3.79 -6.60 -14.75
CA PHE A 165 -4.64 -7.73 -14.33
C PHE A 165 -5.97 -7.80 -15.06
N TYR A 166 -6.59 -6.66 -15.32
CA TYR A 166 -7.97 -6.60 -15.84
C TYR A 166 -8.07 -6.17 -17.30
N GLY A 167 -7.03 -5.60 -17.89
CA GLY A 167 -7.00 -5.12 -19.27
C GLY A 167 -7.91 -3.92 -19.54
N ASP A 168 -8.54 -3.34 -18.51
CA ASP A 168 -9.45 -2.20 -18.69
C ASP A 168 -8.68 -0.89 -18.81
N VAL A 169 -8.68 -0.35 -20.02
CA VAL A 169 -8.05 0.94 -20.35
C VAL A 169 -8.72 2.13 -19.63
N ASN A 170 -9.98 1.99 -19.19
CA ASN A 170 -10.67 3.07 -18.47
C ASN A 170 -10.05 3.32 -17.09
N ILE A 171 -9.47 2.30 -16.46
CA ILE A 171 -8.70 2.45 -15.23
C ILE A 171 -7.58 3.48 -15.43
N LEU A 172 -6.78 3.31 -16.49
CA LEU A 172 -5.70 4.26 -16.81
C LEU A 172 -6.25 5.63 -17.20
N ARG A 173 -7.34 5.68 -17.98
CA ARG A 173 -7.95 6.95 -18.38
C ARG A 173 -8.42 7.78 -17.20
N THR A 174 -9.02 7.16 -16.22
CA THR A 174 -9.48 7.79 -14.98
C THR A 174 -8.32 8.19 -14.08
N ALA A 175 -7.28 7.35 -14.01
CA ALA A 175 -6.16 7.57 -13.09
C ALA A 175 -5.07 8.50 -13.65
N LEU A 176 -4.92 8.65 -14.99
CA LEU A 176 -3.83 9.41 -15.58
C LEU A 176 -3.66 10.84 -15.02
N PRO A 177 -4.73 11.61 -14.74
CA PRO A 177 -4.58 12.92 -14.11
C PRO A 177 -3.91 12.84 -12.73
N SER A 178 -4.27 11.84 -11.91
CA SER A 178 -3.69 11.60 -10.59
C SER A 178 -2.24 11.13 -10.69
N MET A 179 -1.93 10.22 -11.63
CA MET A 179 -0.60 9.74 -11.90
C MET A 179 0.36 10.89 -12.27
N ARG A 180 -0.08 11.77 -13.18
CA ARG A 180 0.67 12.97 -13.58
C ARG A 180 0.88 13.92 -12.41
N ALA A 181 -0.21 14.23 -11.68
CA ALA A 181 -0.16 15.14 -10.55
C ALA A 181 0.85 14.71 -9.48
N TRP A 182 1.02 13.40 -9.26
CA TRP A 182 2.03 12.88 -8.35
C TRP A 182 3.46 13.18 -8.84
N VAL A 183 3.78 12.83 -10.08
CA VAL A 183 5.12 13.07 -10.67
C VAL A 183 5.42 14.56 -10.78
N ASP A 184 4.42 15.38 -11.12
CA ASP A 184 4.58 16.83 -11.20
C ASP A 184 4.75 17.48 -9.82
N TYR A 185 4.09 16.94 -8.78
CA TYR A 185 4.31 17.36 -7.39
C TYR A 185 5.75 17.09 -6.96
N ILE A 186 6.29 15.91 -7.24
CA ILE A 186 7.69 15.61 -6.95
C ILE A 186 8.61 16.64 -7.62
N ALA A 187 8.46 16.86 -8.92
CA ALA A 187 9.26 17.81 -9.67
C ALA A 187 9.17 19.25 -9.11
N ALA A 188 7.97 19.69 -8.71
CA ALA A 188 7.76 21.01 -8.14
C ALA A 188 8.45 21.18 -6.78
N VAL A 189 8.39 20.16 -5.91
CA VAL A 189 9.05 20.19 -4.59
C VAL A 189 10.56 20.03 -4.72
N ASP A 190 11.00 19.15 -5.59
CA ASP A 190 12.40 18.88 -5.85
C ASP A 190 13.11 20.09 -6.54
N GLY A 191 12.38 20.87 -7.33
CA GLY A 191 12.92 21.97 -8.11
C GLY A 191 13.59 21.50 -9.40
N ASP A 192 13.10 20.38 -9.93
CA ASP A 192 13.54 19.75 -11.20
C ASP A 192 15.02 19.33 -11.17
N THR A 193 15.51 18.89 -9.99
CA THR A 193 16.85 18.33 -9.81
C THR A 193 16.94 16.87 -10.21
N HIS A 194 15.80 16.24 -10.52
CA HIS A 194 15.62 14.82 -10.81
C HIS A 194 15.92 13.88 -9.63
N HIS A 195 15.96 14.43 -8.41
CA HIS A 195 16.10 13.70 -7.16
C HIS A 195 14.88 13.91 -6.26
N TRP A 196 14.48 12.88 -5.52
CA TRP A 196 13.37 12.97 -4.59
C TRP A 196 13.86 12.90 -3.14
N ARG A 197 14.47 13.98 -2.63
CA ARG A 197 15.20 14.00 -1.34
C ARG A 197 14.80 15.12 -0.37
N LYS A 198 13.87 16.00 -0.77
CA LYS A 198 13.50 17.18 0.05
C LYS A 198 12.39 16.93 1.06
N VAL A 199 11.91 15.70 1.16
CA VAL A 199 10.87 15.29 2.12
C VAL A 199 11.34 14.08 2.91
N PHE A 200 10.65 13.79 4.01
CA PHE A 200 10.88 12.57 4.76
C PHE A 200 10.47 11.33 3.94
N HIS A 201 11.29 10.30 4.00
CA HIS A 201 10.99 8.98 3.44
C HIS A 201 11.07 7.91 4.52
N PHE A 202 10.25 6.87 4.38
CA PHE A 202 10.33 5.70 5.28
C PHE A 202 11.53 4.81 4.95
N GLY A 203 12.10 4.96 3.76
CA GLY A 203 13.22 4.16 3.32
C GLY A 203 12.87 2.68 3.19
N ASP A 204 13.82 1.83 3.52
CA ASP A 204 13.70 0.37 3.54
C ASP A 204 12.97 -0.07 4.82
N TRP A 205 11.65 0.18 4.85
CA TRP A 205 10.81 0.06 6.02
C TRP A 205 10.67 -1.38 6.51
N LEU A 206 10.87 -1.61 7.80
CA LEU A 206 10.81 -2.89 8.48
C LEU A 206 11.80 -3.95 7.98
N ALA A 207 12.85 -3.55 7.28
CA ALA A 207 13.97 -4.44 6.99
C ALA A 207 14.78 -4.74 8.27
N LEU A 208 15.32 -5.94 8.34
CA LEU A 208 16.01 -6.45 9.54
C LEU A 208 17.54 -6.38 9.44
N ASP A 209 18.07 -5.74 8.42
CA ASP A 209 19.48 -5.71 8.03
C ASP A 209 20.15 -4.34 8.22
N HIS A 210 19.60 -3.49 9.09
CA HIS A 210 20.17 -2.17 9.35
C HIS A 210 21.62 -2.30 9.89
N PRO A 211 22.58 -1.55 9.33
CA PRO A 211 23.99 -1.68 9.68
C PRO A 211 24.33 -1.43 11.17
N SER A 212 23.48 -0.68 11.87
CA SER A 212 23.67 -0.46 13.33
C SER A 212 23.44 -1.70 14.18
N GLY A 213 22.78 -2.74 13.65
CA GLY A 213 22.41 -3.95 14.41
C GLY A 213 21.45 -3.69 15.58
N ARG A 214 20.85 -2.51 15.68
CA ARG A 214 19.93 -2.12 16.76
C ARG A 214 18.55 -2.73 16.53
N ALA A 215 18.02 -3.37 17.56
CA ALA A 215 16.69 -4.00 17.51
C ALA A 215 15.51 -3.00 17.42
N ASP A 216 15.74 -1.74 17.74
CA ASP A 216 14.75 -0.66 17.70
C ASP A 216 14.82 0.15 16.38
N GLU A 217 15.80 -0.11 15.51
CA GLU A 217 15.84 0.49 14.18
C GLU A 217 14.90 -0.28 13.25
N VAL A 218 13.98 0.46 12.64
CA VAL A 218 12.92 -0.10 11.78
C VAL A 218 13.21 0.03 10.30
N ARG A 219 14.30 0.70 9.93
CA ARG A 219 14.73 0.90 8.54
C ARG A 219 15.92 0.02 8.22
N GLY A 220 15.98 -0.50 7.01
CA GLY A 220 17.12 -1.27 6.52
C GLY A 220 18.33 -0.42 6.15
N GLY A 221 19.33 -1.05 5.56
CA GLY A 221 20.60 -0.42 5.19
C GLY A 221 20.63 0.22 3.80
N THR A 222 19.54 0.11 3.02
CA THR A 222 19.47 0.72 1.68
C THR A 222 19.40 2.24 1.78
N ASP A 223 20.19 2.94 0.97
CA ASP A 223 20.17 4.42 0.92
C ASP A 223 18.78 4.95 0.58
N GLU A 224 18.25 5.85 1.42
CA GLU A 224 16.89 6.40 1.26
C GLU A 224 16.74 7.21 -0.03
N GLY A 225 17.80 7.93 -0.44
CA GLY A 225 17.82 8.70 -1.68
C GLY A 225 17.78 7.80 -2.92
N PHE A 226 18.52 6.69 -2.88
CA PHE A 226 18.46 5.68 -3.94
C PHE A 226 17.05 5.11 -4.11
N ILE A 227 16.41 4.73 -3.00
CA ILE A 227 15.03 4.22 -3.04
C ILE A 227 14.09 5.27 -3.63
N ALA A 228 14.19 6.51 -3.15
CA ALA A 228 13.31 7.59 -3.57
C ALA A 228 13.46 7.92 -5.06
N ASP A 229 14.68 8.03 -5.55
CA ASP A 229 14.97 8.31 -6.97
C ASP A 229 14.53 7.15 -7.88
N ALA A 230 14.73 5.90 -7.43
CA ALA A 230 14.28 4.71 -8.18
C ALA A 230 12.74 4.67 -8.31
N TYR A 231 12.00 5.01 -7.26
CA TYR A 231 10.53 5.10 -7.31
C TYR A 231 10.06 6.31 -8.11
N TYR A 232 10.75 7.44 -8.03
CA TYR A 232 10.46 8.61 -8.89
C TYR A 232 10.63 8.26 -10.38
N TYR A 233 11.74 7.60 -10.74
CA TYR A 233 11.95 7.06 -12.08
C TYR A 233 10.81 6.15 -12.51
N ASN A 234 10.47 5.17 -11.67
CA ASN A 234 9.41 4.22 -11.99
C ASN A 234 8.06 4.92 -12.18
N SER A 235 7.70 5.87 -11.30
CA SER A 235 6.47 6.63 -11.42
C SER A 235 6.40 7.45 -12.70
N ALA A 236 7.46 8.15 -13.08
CA ALA A 236 7.52 8.88 -14.35
C ALA A 236 7.36 7.94 -15.57
N ARG A 237 8.04 6.80 -15.54
CA ARG A 237 7.93 5.76 -16.57
C ARG A 237 6.51 5.18 -16.67
N LEU A 238 5.82 4.97 -15.54
CA LEU A 238 4.44 4.46 -15.53
C LEU A 238 3.44 5.47 -16.11
N VAL A 239 3.65 6.78 -15.86
CA VAL A 239 2.85 7.82 -16.53
C VAL A 239 3.04 7.77 -18.04
N ALA A 240 4.28 7.68 -18.53
CA ALA A 240 4.57 7.55 -19.96
C ALA A 240 3.89 6.33 -20.57
N LYS A 241 4.00 5.17 -19.93
CA LYS A 241 3.36 3.93 -20.37
C LYS A 241 1.83 4.03 -20.42
N ALA A 242 1.22 4.62 -19.39
CA ALA A 242 -0.22 4.83 -19.36
C ALA A 242 -0.68 5.77 -20.47
N ALA A 243 0.07 6.85 -20.71
CA ALA A 243 -0.19 7.79 -21.82
C ALA A 243 -0.09 7.09 -23.19
N ALA A 244 0.93 6.24 -23.40
CA ALA A 244 1.08 5.44 -24.62
C ALA A 244 -0.14 4.53 -24.89
N VAL A 245 -0.61 3.82 -23.85
CA VAL A 245 -1.83 2.98 -23.95
C VAL A 245 -3.06 3.79 -24.32
N LEU A 246 -3.14 5.02 -23.84
CA LEU A 246 -4.26 5.94 -24.10
C LEU A 246 -4.13 6.73 -25.43
N GLY A 247 -3.01 6.62 -26.13
CA GLY A 247 -2.71 7.37 -27.34
C GLY A 247 -2.38 8.85 -27.13
N ASP A 248 -2.03 9.26 -25.89
CA ASP A 248 -1.61 10.63 -25.56
C ASP A 248 -0.09 10.77 -25.78
N ALA A 249 0.31 10.93 -27.05
CA ALA A 249 1.71 11.03 -27.45
C ALA A 249 2.47 12.21 -26.82
N ALA A 250 1.78 13.31 -26.53
CA ALA A 250 2.41 14.48 -25.91
C ALA A 250 2.78 14.20 -24.45
N THR A 251 1.89 13.60 -23.68
CA THR A 251 2.15 13.18 -22.31
C THR A 251 3.19 12.06 -22.28
N GLU A 252 3.10 11.06 -23.15
CA GLU A 252 4.08 9.99 -23.29
C GLU A 252 5.50 10.56 -23.44
N ALA A 253 5.72 11.39 -24.47
CA ALA A 253 7.03 11.97 -24.75
C ALA A 253 7.58 12.82 -23.60
N ALA A 254 6.73 13.60 -22.94
CA ALA A 254 7.14 14.47 -21.82
C ALA A 254 7.63 13.64 -20.62
N TYR A 255 6.87 12.61 -20.23
CA TYR A 255 7.22 11.81 -19.06
C TYR A 255 8.28 10.75 -19.34
N GLN A 256 8.37 10.27 -20.58
CA GLN A 256 9.50 9.44 -21.02
C GLN A 256 10.81 10.20 -20.90
N LYS A 257 10.87 11.44 -21.41
CA LYS A 257 12.05 12.31 -21.29
C LYS A 257 12.42 12.58 -19.82
N ARG A 258 11.42 12.80 -18.94
CA ARG A 258 11.66 12.97 -17.51
C ARG A 258 12.25 11.71 -16.89
N ALA A 259 11.67 10.54 -17.17
CA ALA A 259 12.17 9.26 -16.69
C ALA A 259 13.63 9.02 -17.13
N GLU A 260 13.96 9.30 -18.37
CA GLU A 260 15.33 9.15 -18.90
C GLU A 260 16.35 10.03 -18.16
N ARG A 261 15.96 11.27 -17.80
CA ARG A 261 16.82 12.17 -17.00
C ARG A 261 17.04 11.65 -15.60
N ILE A 262 15.95 11.27 -14.91
CA ILE A 262 16.04 10.70 -13.55
C ILE A 262 16.93 9.45 -13.57
N LEU A 263 16.75 8.57 -14.55
CA LEU A 263 17.58 7.37 -14.69
C LEU A 263 19.05 7.70 -14.92
N SER A 264 19.34 8.68 -15.78
CA SER A 264 20.72 9.12 -16.05
C SER A 264 21.38 9.63 -14.77
N ASP A 265 20.70 10.47 -14.00
CA ASP A 265 21.26 11.06 -12.78
C ASP A 265 21.45 9.99 -11.68
N LEU A 266 20.47 9.07 -11.54
CA LEU A 266 20.57 7.92 -10.65
C LEU A 266 21.75 7.00 -11.01
N GLN A 267 21.95 6.74 -12.32
CA GLN A 267 23.08 5.93 -12.78
C GLN A 267 24.43 6.62 -12.54
N GLN A 268 24.51 7.94 -12.73
CA GLN A 268 25.74 8.68 -12.47
C GLN A 268 26.12 8.67 -11.00
N GLU A 269 25.14 8.71 -10.09
CA GLU A 269 25.38 8.77 -8.66
C GLU A 269 25.70 7.38 -8.07
N TYR A 270 24.93 6.36 -8.44
CA TYR A 270 25.00 5.07 -7.76
C TYR A 270 25.69 3.96 -8.57
N PHE A 271 25.87 4.14 -9.89
CA PHE A 271 26.45 3.12 -10.77
C PHE A 271 27.65 3.66 -11.55
N CYS A 272 28.59 4.26 -10.84
CA CYS A 272 29.85 4.67 -11.46
C CYS A 272 30.62 3.43 -11.94
N LEU A 273 30.87 3.35 -13.27
CA LEU A 273 31.56 2.22 -13.90
C LEU A 273 32.95 1.93 -13.29
N LEU A 274 33.60 2.94 -12.70
CA LEU A 274 34.86 2.77 -11.98
C LEU A 274 34.68 2.04 -10.64
N TYR A 275 33.54 2.20 -9.98
CA TYR A 275 33.26 1.55 -8.69
C TYR A 275 32.85 0.09 -8.84
N THR A 276 32.21 -0.27 -9.95
CA THR A 276 31.83 -1.67 -10.23
C THR A 276 32.99 -2.54 -10.67
N SER A 277 34.08 -1.96 -11.21
CA SER A 277 35.31 -2.69 -11.54
C SER A 277 36.18 -2.97 -10.31
N ASP A 278 36.27 -2.04 -9.37
CA ASP A 278 37.07 -2.23 -8.14
C ASP A 278 36.41 -3.19 -7.14
N ALA A 279 35.06 -3.18 -7.05
CA ALA A 279 34.34 -4.10 -6.15
C ALA A 279 34.39 -5.56 -6.62
N ALA A 280 34.70 -5.81 -7.89
CA ALA A 280 34.90 -7.18 -8.38
C ALA A 280 36.31 -7.72 -8.10
N ASP A 281 37.31 -6.83 -8.00
CA ASP A 281 38.69 -7.21 -7.74
C ASP A 281 38.98 -7.44 -6.25
N ASP A 282 38.27 -6.76 -5.33
CA ASP A 282 38.44 -6.92 -3.88
C ASP A 282 37.79 -8.21 -3.30
N LYS A 283 37.01 -8.95 -4.11
CA LYS A 283 36.39 -10.23 -3.71
C LYS A 283 36.97 -11.46 -4.40
N ALA A 284 37.95 -11.27 -5.22
CA ALA A 284 38.74 -12.35 -5.82
C ALA A 284 40.02 -12.62 -5.03
#